data_92b8c4e19d49bad039f65938415f3305
#
_entry.id   92b8c4e19d49bad039f65938415f3305
#
_cell.length_a   1.000
_cell.length_b   1.000
_cell.length_c   1.000
_cell.angle_alpha   90.00
_cell.angle_beta   90.00
_cell.angle_gamma   90.00
#
_symmetry.space_group_name_H-M   'P 1'
#
loop_
_entity.id
_entity.type
_entity.pdbx_description
1 polymer ?
#
loop_
_entity_poly.entity_id
_entity_poly.type
_entity_poly.pdbx_seq_one_letter_code
_entity_poly.pdbx_strand_id
1 'polypeptide(L)'
;MNRFRSRHLILMVLLLHGGSVSHAAQPVIDMHLHAWPYGADGPPDHPKNLEVMNETLAALERHNVVLATASGPQAFLERWGREAPGRLLLGPVLPCEGGLNPNWFRYRCYENGAEFPDPAWLRSQYESGAYQVMGEVFTQYAGMSYDDPRMRPYYELAQELGIPVAFHTHSAPPLTASRCCPNFRIRFGDPMLLEEVLIRYPKLKVQVMHANPLVYPMLLDLMAQYPKIYVELSPFQRILPRGKFHRLLKTFQEAGVLSRVMFGTDGDDHGAAIEAYSSADFLSERELEGILCRNAARFLRRRDACE
;
A
#
# COMPACT_ATOMS: atom_id res chain seq x y z
N MET A 1 61.23 -42.52 -49.32
CA MET A 1 61.53 -41.60 -48.22
C MET A 1 60.49 -40.47 -48.20
N ASN A 2 59.41 -40.67 -47.53
CA ASN A 2 58.32 -39.67 -47.42
C ASN A 2 58.29 -39.02 -46.01
N ARG A 3 58.55 -37.74 -45.91
CA ARG A 3 58.46 -37.00 -44.66
C ARG A 3 57.04 -36.49 -44.48
N PHE A 4 56.30 -37.04 -43.51
CA PHE A 4 55.05 -36.46 -43.02
C PHE A 4 55.34 -35.27 -42.14
N ARG A 5 54.85 -34.07 -42.55
CA ARG A 5 54.81 -32.84 -41.74
C ARG A 5 53.49 -32.83 -40.97
N SER A 6 53.54 -33.05 -39.66
CA SER A 6 52.43 -32.86 -38.75
C SER A 6 52.13 -31.37 -38.56
N ARG A 7 50.93 -30.92 -38.94
CA ARG A 7 50.40 -29.59 -38.63
C ARG A 7 49.63 -29.65 -37.34
N HIS A 8 50.16 -29.04 -36.29
CA HIS A 8 49.42 -28.88 -35.03
C HIS A 8 48.44 -27.72 -35.21
N LEU A 9 47.12 -28.04 -35.13
CA LEU A 9 46.04 -27.08 -35.10
C LEU A 9 45.85 -26.65 -33.64
N ILE A 10 46.23 -25.40 -33.32
CA ILE A 10 45.98 -24.85 -31.99
C ILE A 10 44.52 -24.35 -31.98
N LEU A 11 43.69 -25.08 -31.28
CA LEU A 11 42.29 -24.69 -31.03
C LEU A 11 42.25 -23.62 -29.91
N MET A 12 42.08 -22.38 -30.30
CA MET A 12 41.95 -21.27 -29.37
C MET A 12 40.52 -21.26 -28.82
N VAL A 13 40.31 -21.78 -27.61
CA VAL A 13 39.03 -21.72 -26.91
C VAL A 13 38.86 -20.30 -26.33
N LEU A 14 38.05 -19.49 -26.99
CA LEU A 14 37.57 -18.23 -26.46
C LEU A 14 36.57 -18.53 -25.32
N LEU A 15 37.03 -18.41 -24.09
CA LEU A 15 36.18 -18.35 -22.90
C LEU A 15 35.43 -17.02 -22.92
N LEU A 16 34.19 -17.04 -23.42
CA LEU A 16 33.25 -15.96 -23.21
C LEU A 16 32.90 -15.91 -21.71
N HIS A 17 33.54 -15.03 -20.98
CA HIS A 17 33.10 -14.64 -19.66
C HIS A 17 31.78 -13.88 -19.83
N GLY A 18 30.66 -14.59 -19.75
CA GLY A 18 29.35 -13.98 -19.56
C GLY A 18 29.35 -13.29 -18.21
N GLY A 19 29.70 -12.01 -18.18
CA GLY A 19 29.48 -11.17 -17.02
C GLY A 19 27.98 -11.15 -16.75
N SER A 20 27.54 -11.82 -15.68
CA SER A 20 26.21 -11.64 -15.14
C SER A 20 26.10 -10.16 -14.75
N VAL A 21 25.44 -9.37 -15.60
CA VAL A 21 24.99 -8.04 -15.21
C VAL A 21 24.00 -8.29 -14.09
N SER A 22 24.41 -8.07 -12.84
CA SER A 22 23.51 -8.00 -11.72
C SER A 22 22.57 -6.84 -12.02
N HIS A 23 21.40 -7.12 -12.55
CA HIS A 23 20.33 -6.14 -12.58
C HIS A 23 20.03 -5.84 -11.11
N ALA A 24 20.31 -4.58 -10.70
CA ALA A 24 19.84 -4.11 -9.41
C ALA A 24 18.34 -4.43 -9.34
N ALA A 25 17.91 -5.03 -8.23
CA ALA A 25 16.51 -5.41 -8.09
C ALA A 25 15.65 -4.15 -8.32
N GLN A 26 14.60 -4.27 -9.13
CA GLN A 26 13.70 -3.17 -9.46
C GLN A 26 13.18 -2.49 -8.17
N PRO A 27 13.23 -1.15 -8.07
CA PRO A 27 12.70 -0.45 -6.90
C PRO A 27 11.19 -0.67 -6.79
N VAL A 28 10.72 -0.83 -5.55
CA VAL A 28 9.31 -1.05 -5.21
C VAL A 28 8.85 0.02 -4.23
N ILE A 29 7.61 0.51 -4.39
CA ILE A 29 6.92 1.33 -3.40
C ILE A 29 5.71 0.55 -2.92
N ASP A 30 5.67 0.25 -1.62
CA ASP A 30 4.53 -0.40 -0.98
C ASP A 30 3.55 0.65 -0.47
N MET A 31 2.35 0.65 -1.02
CA MET A 31 1.32 1.64 -0.69
C MET A 31 0.39 1.19 0.44
N HIS A 32 0.70 0.04 1.10
CA HIS A 32 -0.16 -0.48 2.15
C HIS A 32 0.60 -1.33 3.15
N LEU A 33 1.12 -0.69 4.20
CA LEU A 33 1.64 -1.35 5.39
C LEU A 33 0.92 -0.89 6.65
N HIS A 34 1.05 -1.69 7.69
CA HIS A 34 0.54 -1.39 9.01
C HIS A 34 1.62 -1.43 10.08
N ALA A 35 1.73 -0.35 10.85
CA ALA A 35 2.51 -0.32 12.07
C ALA A 35 1.58 -0.68 13.26
N TRP A 36 1.33 -1.97 13.46
CA TRP A 36 0.39 -2.49 14.46
C TRP A 36 1.07 -3.44 15.46
N PRO A 37 0.40 -3.75 16.61
CA PRO A 37 0.90 -4.71 17.59
C PRO A 37 0.67 -6.16 17.15
N TYR A 38 1.24 -6.57 16.01
CA TYR A 38 1.07 -7.92 15.46
C TYR A 38 1.69 -9.03 16.33
N GLY A 39 2.74 -8.70 17.08
CA GLY A 39 3.48 -9.68 17.86
C GLY A 39 2.90 -9.94 19.26
N ALA A 40 2.29 -8.94 19.89
CA ALA A 40 1.67 -9.03 21.19
C ALA A 40 0.78 -7.82 21.48
N ASP A 41 -0.27 -8.02 22.30
CA ASP A 41 -1.01 -6.90 22.88
C ASP A 41 -0.09 -6.15 23.85
N GLY A 42 0.23 -4.91 23.54
CA GLY A 42 1.14 -4.11 24.35
C GLY A 42 1.77 -2.94 23.60
N PRO A 43 2.72 -2.23 24.26
CA PRO A 43 3.37 -1.07 23.67
C PRO A 43 4.27 -1.44 22.49
N PRO A 44 4.65 -0.46 21.66
CA PRO A 44 5.55 -0.70 20.51
C PRO A 44 6.89 -1.33 20.88
N ASP A 45 7.40 -1.04 22.10
CA ASP A 45 8.68 -1.57 22.59
C ASP A 45 8.58 -2.97 23.21
N HIS A 46 7.39 -3.60 23.19
CA HIS A 46 7.28 -5.00 23.60
C HIS A 46 8.13 -5.88 22.66
N PRO A 47 8.95 -6.83 23.18
CA PRO A 47 9.90 -7.60 22.38
C PRO A 47 9.33 -8.25 21.12
N LYS A 48 8.11 -8.81 21.21
CA LYS A 48 7.44 -9.41 20.06
C LYS A 48 6.99 -8.38 19.00
N ASN A 49 6.61 -7.18 19.42
CA ASN A 49 6.24 -6.11 18.49
C ASN A 49 7.49 -5.57 17.79
N LEU A 50 8.63 -5.49 18.51
CA LEU A 50 9.93 -5.14 17.93
C LEU A 50 10.43 -6.21 16.94
N GLU A 51 10.23 -7.49 17.24
CA GLU A 51 10.56 -8.61 16.35
C GLU A 51 9.84 -8.46 15.01
N VAL A 52 8.50 -8.30 15.05
CA VAL A 52 7.69 -8.13 13.83
C VAL A 52 8.08 -6.87 13.06
N MET A 53 8.31 -5.75 13.74
CA MET A 53 8.80 -4.52 13.10
C MET A 53 10.13 -4.77 12.37
N ASN A 54 11.12 -5.37 13.06
CA ASN A 54 12.43 -5.62 12.49
C ASN A 54 12.38 -6.59 11.30
N GLU A 55 11.55 -7.64 11.37
CA GLU A 55 11.33 -8.57 10.27
C GLU A 55 10.71 -7.85 9.06
N THR A 56 9.73 -6.99 9.27
CA THR A 56 9.12 -6.19 8.22
C THR A 56 10.14 -5.25 7.58
N LEU A 57 10.90 -4.49 8.37
CA LEU A 57 11.93 -3.59 7.84
C LEU A 57 13.02 -4.33 7.07
N ALA A 58 13.44 -5.52 7.55
CA ALA A 58 14.37 -6.38 6.82
C ALA A 58 13.78 -6.92 5.51
N ALA A 59 12.46 -7.17 5.46
CA ALA A 59 11.77 -7.56 4.24
C ALA A 59 11.73 -6.41 3.22
N LEU A 60 11.48 -5.16 3.67
CA LEU A 60 11.55 -3.99 2.79
C LEU A 60 12.94 -3.86 2.14
N GLU A 61 14.00 -4.06 2.90
CA GLU A 61 15.36 -4.01 2.39
C GLU A 61 15.65 -5.14 1.40
N ARG A 62 15.31 -6.37 1.76
CA ARG A 62 15.53 -7.58 0.95
C ARG A 62 14.85 -7.52 -0.41
N HIS A 63 13.68 -6.88 -0.49
CA HIS A 63 12.88 -6.78 -1.71
C HIS A 63 12.97 -5.43 -2.40
N ASN A 64 13.99 -4.62 -2.07
CA ASN A 64 14.22 -3.28 -2.62
C ASN A 64 12.97 -2.37 -2.55
N VAL A 65 12.22 -2.45 -1.43
CA VAL A 65 11.12 -1.53 -1.17
C VAL A 65 11.72 -0.21 -0.68
N VAL A 66 11.82 0.73 -1.59
CA VAL A 66 12.49 2.03 -1.37
C VAL A 66 11.66 3.00 -0.55
N LEU A 67 10.33 2.89 -0.66
CA LEU A 67 9.34 3.64 0.14
C LEU A 67 8.18 2.72 0.51
N ALA A 68 7.57 2.96 1.67
CA ALA A 68 6.30 2.35 2.02
C ALA A 68 5.40 3.34 2.77
N THR A 69 4.09 3.30 2.50
CA THR A 69 3.12 4.01 3.34
C THR A 69 2.68 3.09 4.48
N ALA A 70 2.80 3.57 5.71
CA ALA A 70 2.43 2.80 6.89
C ALA A 70 1.39 3.53 7.73
N SER A 71 0.29 2.86 8.04
CA SER A 71 -0.77 3.35 8.89
C SER A 71 -0.82 2.59 10.22
N GLY A 72 -1.29 3.26 11.29
CA GLY A 72 -1.39 2.61 12.59
C GLY A 72 -1.66 3.57 13.74
N PRO A 73 -1.65 3.04 14.98
CA PRO A 73 -1.70 3.85 16.20
C PRO A 73 -0.48 4.75 16.32
N GLN A 74 -0.68 5.97 16.89
CA GLN A 74 0.35 6.99 17.03
C GLN A 74 1.68 6.46 17.57
N ALA A 75 1.65 5.76 18.69
CA ALA A 75 2.88 5.25 19.34
C ALA A 75 3.66 4.25 18.47
N PHE A 76 2.94 3.44 17.65
CA PHE A 76 3.56 2.52 16.69
C PHE A 76 4.16 3.28 15.50
N LEU A 77 3.46 4.27 14.96
CA LEU A 77 3.99 5.11 13.89
C LEU A 77 5.27 5.84 14.30
N GLU A 78 5.29 6.41 15.50
CA GLU A 78 6.47 7.07 16.07
C GLU A 78 7.63 6.10 16.23
N ARG A 79 7.37 4.87 16.68
CA ARG A 79 8.41 3.84 16.85
C ARG A 79 8.99 3.40 15.52
N TRP A 80 8.12 3.05 14.56
CA TRP A 80 8.53 2.61 13.23
C TRP A 80 9.25 3.71 12.44
N GLY A 81 8.77 4.96 12.53
CA GLY A 81 9.41 6.10 11.87
C GLY A 81 10.83 6.39 12.36
N ARG A 82 11.11 6.15 13.64
CA ARG A 82 12.48 6.28 14.19
C ARG A 82 13.43 5.21 13.64
N GLU A 83 12.94 3.99 13.39
CA GLU A 83 13.78 2.89 12.89
C GLU A 83 14.04 2.95 11.39
N ALA A 84 13.13 3.54 10.61
CA ALA A 84 13.26 3.61 9.15
C ALA A 84 13.02 5.05 8.63
N PRO A 85 13.84 6.02 9.05
CA PRO A 85 13.67 7.42 8.65
C PRO A 85 13.82 7.57 7.13
N GLY A 86 12.87 8.25 6.51
CA GLY A 86 12.85 8.51 5.06
C GLY A 86 12.38 7.33 4.19
N ARG A 87 12.28 6.12 4.74
CA ARG A 87 11.71 4.94 4.04
C ARG A 87 10.22 4.78 4.26
N LEU A 88 9.71 5.15 5.43
CA LEU A 88 8.30 5.08 5.77
C LEU A 88 7.63 6.45 5.63
N LEU A 89 6.51 6.49 4.93
CA LEU A 89 5.57 7.60 4.90
C LEU A 89 4.42 7.25 5.83
N LEU A 90 4.32 7.96 6.94
CA LEU A 90 3.45 7.61 8.03
C LEU A 90 2.10 8.33 7.94
N GLY A 91 1.05 7.68 8.39
CA GLY A 91 -0.27 8.26 8.50
C GLY A 91 -1.13 7.64 9.60
N PRO A 92 -1.92 8.45 10.32
CA PRO A 92 -2.77 7.93 11.37
C PRO A 92 -3.96 7.19 10.79
N VAL A 93 -4.41 6.14 11.47
CA VAL A 93 -5.71 5.50 11.23
C VAL A 93 -6.82 6.33 11.85
N LEU A 94 -7.93 6.50 11.16
CA LEU A 94 -9.13 7.18 11.64
C LEU A 94 -10.39 6.72 10.88
N PRO A 95 -11.59 6.74 11.49
CA PRO A 95 -11.85 6.89 12.92
C PRO A 95 -11.42 5.66 13.74
N CYS A 96 -11.30 5.84 15.05
CA CYS A 96 -10.97 4.78 15.99
C CYS A 96 -12.10 4.65 17.01
N GLU A 97 -13.06 3.80 16.75
CA GLU A 97 -14.22 3.61 17.62
C GLU A 97 -13.79 3.26 19.05
N GLY A 98 -14.29 4.02 20.03
CA GLY A 98 -13.86 3.91 21.42
C GLY A 98 -12.38 4.23 21.65
N GLY A 99 -11.74 4.97 20.74
CA GLY A 99 -10.32 5.33 20.80
C GLY A 99 -9.36 4.19 20.46
N LEU A 100 -9.86 3.04 19.98
CA LEU A 100 -9.08 1.85 19.71
C LEU A 100 -8.95 1.59 18.21
N ASN A 101 -7.75 1.14 17.80
CA ASN A 101 -7.50 0.68 16.44
C ASN A 101 -8.53 -0.38 16.02
N PRO A 102 -9.24 -0.20 14.90
CA PRO A 102 -10.36 -1.06 14.50
C PRO A 102 -9.91 -2.39 13.89
N ASN A 103 -9.20 -3.19 14.68
CA ASN A 103 -8.89 -4.59 14.38
C ASN A 103 -8.86 -5.42 15.69
N TRP A 104 -8.57 -6.70 15.60
CA TRP A 104 -8.48 -7.56 16.80
C TRP A 104 -7.29 -7.26 17.70
N PHE A 105 -6.29 -6.53 17.23
CA PHE A 105 -5.19 -5.98 18.03
C PHE A 105 -5.60 -4.62 18.59
N ARG A 106 -6.63 -4.56 19.38
CA ARG A 106 -7.26 -3.33 19.88
C ARG A 106 -6.31 -2.50 20.75
N TYR A 107 -5.53 -1.67 20.11
CA TYR A 107 -4.61 -0.74 20.74
C TYR A 107 -5.12 0.69 20.61
N ARG A 108 -4.81 1.56 21.58
CA ARG A 108 -5.19 2.97 21.55
C ARG A 108 -4.62 3.66 20.31
N CYS A 109 -5.45 4.30 19.51
CA CYS A 109 -5.01 5.01 18.30
C CYS A 109 -4.19 6.24 18.60
N TYR A 110 -4.65 7.03 19.57
CA TYR A 110 -4.02 8.26 20.00
C TYR A 110 -3.77 8.21 21.50
N GLU A 111 -2.74 8.92 21.99
CA GLU A 111 -2.39 8.91 23.42
C GLU A 111 -3.53 9.37 24.32
N ASN A 112 -4.32 10.35 23.87
CA ASN A 112 -5.48 10.86 24.59
C ASN A 112 -6.72 9.95 24.55
N GLY A 113 -6.67 8.84 23.80
CA GLY A 113 -7.78 7.90 23.64
C GLY A 113 -8.96 8.41 22.81
N ALA A 114 -8.78 9.47 22.02
CA ALA A 114 -9.82 10.00 21.16
C ALA A 114 -10.17 9.06 20.00
N GLU A 115 -11.41 9.12 19.51
CA GLU A 115 -11.84 8.41 18.30
C GLU A 115 -11.34 9.10 17.03
N PHE A 116 -11.17 10.40 17.09
CA PHE A 116 -10.66 11.24 16.03
C PHE A 116 -9.51 12.09 16.56
N PRO A 117 -8.43 12.30 15.80
CA PRO A 117 -7.38 13.23 16.20
C PRO A 117 -7.92 14.67 16.18
N ASP A 118 -7.41 15.53 17.05
CA ASP A 118 -7.68 16.96 16.93
C ASP A 118 -7.17 17.47 15.58
N PRO A 119 -7.99 18.18 14.78
CA PRO A 119 -7.59 18.63 13.44
C PRO A 119 -6.40 19.60 13.45
N ALA A 120 -6.25 20.45 14.48
CA ALA A 120 -5.13 21.38 14.58
C ALA A 120 -3.84 20.65 14.95
N TRP A 121 -3.92 19.67 15.85
CA TRP A 121 -2.79 18.77 16.12
C TRP A 121 -2.38 18.00 14.87
N LEU A 122 -3.35 17.41 14.14
CA LEU A 122 -3.06 16.64 12.92
C LEU A 122 -2.42 17.52 11.84
N ARG A 123 -2.87 18.79 11.71
CA ARG A 123 -2.23 19.78 10.83
C ARG A 123 -0.76 19.94 11.20
N SER A 124 -0.45 20.12 12.48
CA SER A 124 0.94 20.27 12.92
C SER A 124 1.80 19.06 12.60
N GLN A 125 1.23 17.84 12.63
CA GLN A 125 1.96 16.62 12.24
C GLN A 125 2.29 16.59 10.75
N TYR A 126 1.39 17.05 9.88
CA TYR A 126 1.65 17.15 8.45
C TYR A 126 2.65 18.27 8.12
N GLU A 127 2.50 19.43 8.73
CA GLU A 127 3.37 20.59 8.50
C GLU A 127 4.80 20.37 9.01
N SER A 128 4.97 19.63 10.09
CA SER A 128 6.29 19.21 10.59
C SER A 128 6.92 18.08 9.76
N GLY A 129 6.15 17.41 8.90
CA GLY A 129 6.60 16.24 8.16
C GLY A 129 6.64 14.95 8.98
N ALA A 130 6.05 14.92 10.18
CA ALA A 130 5.91 13.70 10.97
C ALA A 130 4.97 12.70 10.28
N TYR A 131 3.90 13.21 9.63
CA TYR A 131 2.99 12.42 8.81
C TYR A 131 2.97 12.93 7.37
N GLN A 132 2.76 12.03 6.39
CA GLN A 132 2.79 12.34 4.95
C GLN A 132 1.57 11.80 4.21
N VAL A 133 0.80 10.90 4.81
CA VAL A 133 -0.42 10.31 4.26
C VAL A 133 -1.52 10.34 5.31
N MET A 134 -2.77 10.17 4.91
CA MET A 134 -3.90 10.02 5.82
C MET A 134 -4.53 8.64 5.61
N GLY A 135 -4.64 7.89 6.66
CA GLY A 135 -5.25 6.56 6.59
C GLY A 135 -4.24 5.46 6.87
N GLU A 136 -4.76 4.30 6.99
CA GLU A 136 -6.02 3.78 6.42
C GLU A 136 -7.24 4.42 7.10
N VAL A 137 -8.21 4.90 6.29
CA VAL A 137 -9.47 5.46 6.79
C VAL A 137 -10.48 4.35 7.00
N PHE A 138 -10.92 4.17 8.25
CA PHE A 138 -11.73 3.05 8.73
C PHE A 138 -13.20 3.39 8.99
N THR A 139 -13.79 4.30 8.22
CA THR A 139 -15.20 4.67 8.39
C THR A 139 -16.12 3.44 8.37
N GLN A 140 -15.85 2.47 7.51
CA GLN A 140 -16.61 1.21 7.43
C GLN A 140 -16.65 0.46 8.76
N TYR A 141 -15.54 0.43 9.50
CA TYR A 141 -15.45 -0.25 10.80
C TYR A 141 -16.26 0.45 11.89
N ALA A 142 -16.34 1.77 11.83
CA ALA A 142 -17.15 2.60 12.72
C ALA A 142 -18.63 2.68 12.29
N GLY A 143 -19.05 1.96 11.25
CA GLY A 143 -20.41 2.00 10.74
C GLY A 143 -20.80 3.31 10.07
N MET A 144 -19.82 4.04 9.52
CA MET A 144 -19.95 5.34 8.88
C MET A 144 -19.76 5.21 7.36
N SER A 145 -20.49 6.03 6.58
CA SER A 145 -20.15 6.27 5.17
C SER A 145 -18.91 7.17 5.07
N TYR A 146 -18.22 7.14 3.91
CA TYR A 146 -17.05 8.00 3.69
C TYR A 146 -17.37 9.49 3.77
N ASP A 147 -18.59 9.91 3.41
CA ASP A 147 -19.05 11.29 3.44
C ASP A 147 -19.63 11.76 4.79
N ASP A 148 -19.50 10.93 5.85
CA ASP A 148 -19.97 11.29 7.20
C ASP A 148 -19.44 12.68 7.61
N PRO A 149 -20.30 13.57 8.12
CA PRO A 149 -19.91 14.94 8.46
C PRO A 149 -18.71 15.05 9.40
N ARG A 150 -18.47 14.06 10.25
CA ARG A 150 -17.30 14.01 11.16
C ARG A 150 -15.97 13.90 10.42
N MET A 151 -15.98 13.40 9.19
CA MET A 151 -14.77 13.29 8.36
C MET A 151 -14.39 14.58 7.62
N ARG A 152 -15.30 15.55 7.53
CA ARG A 152 -15.11 16.78 6.74
C ARG A 152 -13.83 17.55 7.11
N PRO A 153 -13.51 17.81 8.39
CA PRO A 153 -12.31 18.57 8.75
C PRO A 153 -11.02 17.90 8.25
N TYR A 154 -11.02 16.58 8.19
CA TYR A 154 -9.86 15.80 7.75
C TYR A 154 -9.67 15.85 6.23
N TYR A 155 -10.75 15.75 5.46
CA TYR A 155 -10.69 15.89 4.01
C TYR A 155 -10.36 17.32 3.55
N GLU A 156 -10.87 18.31 4.25
CA GLU A 156 -10.51 19.73 4.05
C GLU A 156 -9.02 19.93 4.27
N LEU A 157 -8.50 19.45 5.39
CA LEU A 157 -7.08 19.50 5.73
C LEU A 157 -6.22 18.75 4.69
N ALA A 158 -6.62 17.54 4.32
CA ALA A 158 -5.87 16.73 3.34
C ALA A 158 -5.86 17.38 1.96
N GLN A 159 -6.99 17.96 1.52
CA GLN A 159 -7.07 18.66 0.25
C GLN A 159 -6.23 19.94 0.25
N GLU A 160 -6.26 20.73 1.32
CA GLU A 160 -5.49 21.96 1.49
C GLU A 160 -3.99 21.68 1.40
N LEU A 161 -3.50 20.74 2.18
CA LEU A 161 -2.08 20.38 2.25
C LEU A 161 -1.61 19.44 1.13
N GLY A 162 -2.55 18.91 0.34
CA GLY A 162 -2.25 17.95 -0.74
C GLY A 162 -1.84 16.57 -0.24
N ILE A 163 -2.26 16.21 0.98
CA ILE A 163 -2.03 14.91 1.61
C ILE A 163 -2.88 13.84 0.91
N PRO A 164 -2.31 12.70 0.51
CA PRO A 164 -3.08 11.58 -0.01
C PRO A 164 -3.92 10.92 1.10
N VAL A 165 -5.15 10.53 0.77
CA VAL A 165 -6.05 9.82 1.69
C VAL A 165 -6.28 8.40 1.18
N ALA A 166 -5.99 7.40 2.02
CA ALA A 166 -6.17 5.99 1.73
C ALA A 166 -7.41 5.45 2.43
N PHE A 167 -8.36 4.94 1.66
CA PHE A 167 -9.65 4.46 2.14
C PHE A 167 -9.70 2.94 2.14
N HIS A 168 -9.99 2.37 3.30
CA HIS A 168 -10.38 0.97 3.38
C HIS A 168 -11.67 0.76 2.59
N THR A 169 -11.67 -0.17 1.65
CA THR A 169 -12.86 -0.57 0.89
C THR A 169 -13.05 -2.09 0.92
N HIS A 170 -14.06 -2.58 0.23
CA HIS A 170 -14.37 -4.00 0.12
C HIS A 170 -14.90 -4.59 1.45
N SER A 171 -14.52 -5.85 1.74
CA SER A 171 -14.88 -6.54 2.98
C SER A 171 -13.70 -6.52 3.96
N ALA A 172 -13.98 -6.93 5.18
CA ALA A 172 -12.97 -7.22 6.21
C ALA A 172 -12.91 -8.74 6.46
N PRO A 173 -11.98 -9.24 7.27
CA PRO A 173 -11.92 -10.64 7.66
C PRO A 173 -13.25 -11.16 8.22
N PRO A 174 -13.52 -12.47 8.08
CA PRO A 174 -14.78 -13.05 8.58
C PRO A 174 -15.03 -12.75 10.05
N LEU A 175 -16.28 -12.47 10.39
CA LEU A 175 -16.74 -12.20 11.75
C LEU A 175 -16.21 -10.89 12.37
N THR A 176 -15.75 -9.93 11.57
CA THR A 176 -15.25 -8.63 12.05
C THR A 176 -16.19 -7.97 13.03
N ALA A 177 -17.49 -7.90 12.72
CA ALA A 177 -18.48 -7.27 13.62
C ALA A 177 -18.57 -7.92 14.99
N SER A 178 -18.36 -9.24 15.10
CA SER A 178 -18.41 -9.95 16.37
C SER A 178 -17.06 -10.06 17.09
N ARG A 179 -15.96 -9.91 16.36
CA ARG A 179 -14.60 -10.05 16.91
C ARG A 179 -14.05 -8.74 17.48
N CYS A 180 -14.19 -7.64 16.74
CA CYS A 180 -13.60 -6.37 17.15
C CYS A 180 -14.56 -5.18 17.10
N CYS A 181 -15.38 -5.12 16.07
CA CYS A 181 -15.90 -3.86 15.58
C CYS A 181 -17.41 -3.97 15.33
N PRO A 182 -18.25 -3.89 16.41
CA PRO A 182 -19.68 -4.21 16.35
C PRO A 182 -20.46 -3.30 15.38
N ASN A 183 -19.91 -2.13 15.07
CA ASN A 183 -20.50 -1.18 14.12
C ASN A 183 -20.08 -1.44 12.66
N PHE A 184 -19.13 -2.36 12.41
CA PHE A 184 -18.71 -2.72 11.04
C PHE A 184 -19.91 -3.08 10.15
N ARG A 185 -19.95 -2.48 8.96
CA ARG A 185 -20.97 -2.79 7.94
C ARG A 185 -20.32 -2.90 6.56
N ILE A 186 -20.43 -4.09 5.97
CA ILE A 186 -19.85 -4.38 4.65
C ILE A 186 -20.31 -3.41 3.57
N ARG A 187 -21.54 -2.91 3.64
CA ARG A 187 -22.07 -1.95 2.65
C ARG A 187 -21.31 -0.62 2.59
N PHE A 188 -20.65 -0.24 3.68
CA PHE A 188 -19.85 0.99 3.73
C PHE A 188 -18.44 0.81 3.15
N GLY A 189 -18.10 -0.40 2.69
CA GLY A 189 -16.89 -0.67 1.92
C GLY A 189 -17.07 -0.56 0.40
N ASP A 190 -18.25 -0.16 -0.08
CA ASP A 190 -18.48 0.09 -1.50
C ASP A 190 -17.74 1.36 -1.93
N PRO A 191 -16.76 1.27 -2.87
CA PRO A 191 -16.01 2.44 -3.31
C PRO A 191 -16.88 3.51 -3.99
N MET A 192 -18.09 3.18 -4.47
CA MET A 192 -19.01 4.17 -5.02
C MET A 192 -19.47 5.21 -4.00
N LEU A 193 -19.45 4.88 -2.70
CA LEU A 193 -19.76 5.84 -1.64
C LEU A 193 -18.71 6.96 -1.50
N LEU A 194 -17.57 6.86 -2.20
CA LEU A 194 -16.57 7.93 -2.30
C LEU A 194 -17.02 9.09 -3.21
N GLU A 195 -18.04 8.91 -4.05
CA GLU A 195 -18.44 9.92 -5.04
C GLU A 195 -18.79 11.26 -4.39
N GLU A 196 -19.56 11.26 -3.29
CA GLU A 196 -19.90 12.48 -2.54
C GLU A 196 -18.66 13.19 -1.96
N VAL A 197 -17.64 12.43 -1.54
CA VAL A 197 -16.37 12.99 -1.09
C VAL A 197 -15.62 13.63 -2.26
N LEU A 198 -15.59 12.98 -3.41
CA LEU A 198 -14.89 13.46 -4.60
C LEU A 198 -15.54 14.71 -5.20
N ILE A 199 -16.88 14.80 -5.17
CA ILE A 199 -17.63 16.00 -5.58
C ILE A 199 -17.30 17.17 -4.66
N ARG A 200 -17.31 16.95 -3.36
CA ARG A 200 -17.05 17.99 -2.35
C ARG A 200 -15.59 18.42 -2.31
N TYR A 201 -14.67 17.48 -2.52
CA TYR A 201 -13.22 17.70 -2.44
C TYR A 201 -12.49 17.34 -3.74
N PRO A 202 -12.70 18.10 -4.84
CA PRO A 202 -12.26 17.72 -6.19
C PRO A 202 -10.73 17.74 -6.37
N LYS A 203 -9.99 18.28 -5.40
CA LYS A 203 -8.52 18.28 -5.41
C LYS A 203 -7.92 17.15 -4.55
N LEU A 204 -8.72 16.43 -3.79
CA LEU A 204 -8.28 15.35 -2.93
C LEU A 204 -7.60 14.24 -3.76
N LYS A 205 -6.45 13.76 -3.28
CA LYS A 205 -5.80 12.58 -3.82
C LYS A 205 -6.30 11.36 -3.06
N VAL A 206 -6.91 10.42 -3.76
CA VAL A 206 -7.59 9.27 -3.17
C VAL A 206 -6.90 7.98 -3.57
N GLN A 207 -6.54 7.17 -2.57
CA GLN A 207 -6.17 5.78 -2.74
C GLN A 207 -7.35 4.91 -2.28
N VAL A 208 -7.87 4.09 -3.19
CA VAL A 208 -8.83 3.03 -2.87
C VAL A 208 -8.04 1.76 -2.56
N MET A 209 -8.04 1.35 -1.31
CA MET A 209 -7.39 0.11 -0.87
C MET A 209 -8.31 -1.08 -1.14
N HIS A 210 -7.74 -2.26 -1.33
CA HIS A 210 -8.47 -3.50 -1.62
C HIS A 210 -9.41 -3.41 -2.85
N ALA A 211 -8.96 -2.71 -3.88
CA ALA A 211 -9.78 -2.45 -5.06
C ALA A 211 -10.10 -3.73 -5.84
N ASN A 212 -11.39 -3.98 -6.06
CA ASN A 212 -11.85 -5.19 -6.74
C ASN A 212 -13.03 -4.93 -7.69
N PRO A 213 -12.78 -4.53 -8.95
CA PRO A 213 -13.83 -4.28 -9.93
C PRO A 213 -14.61 -5.54 -10.34
N LEU A 214 -14.14 -6.75 -10.04
CA LEU A 214 -14.93 -7.97 -10.25
C LEU A 214 -16.08 -8.09 -9.24
N VAL A 215 -16.02 -7.35 -8.13
CA VAL A 215 -17.07 -7.25 -7.11
C VAL A 215 -17.81 -5.92 -7.23
N TYR A 216 -17.08 -4.84 -7.48
CA TYR A 216 -17.59 -3.47 -7.62
C TYR A 216 -17.26 -2.93 -9.03
N PRO A 217 -17.97 -3.36 -10.09
CA PRO A 217 -17.62 -3.00 -11.46
C PRO A 217 -17.66 -1.50 -11.73
N MET A 218 -18.55 -0.75 -11.08
CA MET A 218 -18.63 0.71 -11.16
C MET A 218 -17.37 1.44 -10.67
N LEU A 219 -16.44 0.76 -9.98
CA LEU A 219 -15.16 1.35 -9.59
C LEU A 219 -14.36 1.84 -10.80
N LEU A 220 -14.44 1.15 -11.94
CA LEU A 220 -13.76 1.57 -13.18
C LEU A 220 -14.34 2.86 -13.75
N ASP A 221 -15.66 3.00 -13.69
CA ASP A 221 -16.35 4.23 -14.12
C ASP A 221 -16.02 5.39 -13.16
N LEU A 222 -15.98 5.12 -11.85
CA LEU A 222 -15.54 6.10 -10.85
C LEU A 222 -14.10 6.55 -11.13
N MET A 223 -13.19 5.63 -11.43
CA MET A 223 -11.81 5.97 -11.81
C MET A 223 -11.75 6.74 -13.13
N ALA A 224 -12.62 6.44 -14.11
CA ALA A 224 -12.67 7.19 -15.38
C ALA A 224 -13.14 8.63 -15.14
N GLN A 225 -14.16 8.82 -14.31
CA GLN A 225 -14.72 10.12 -13.99
C GLN A 225 -13.80 10.98 -13.11
N TYR A 226 -13.08 10.34 -12.15
CA TYR A 226 -12.25 11.03 -11.18
C TYR A 226 -10.76 10.64 -11.33
N PRO A 227 -9.96 11.43 -12.08
CA PRO A 227 -8.59 11.04 -12.46
C PRO A 227 -7.58 11.06 -11.31
N LYS A 228 -7.96 11.53 -10.11
CA LYS A 228 -7.11 11.53 -8.91
C LYS A 228 -7.27 10.29 -8.03
N ILE A 229 -8.13 9.34 -8.44
CA ILE A 229 -8.25 8.04 -7.79
C ILE A 229 -7.12 7.14 -8.29
N TYR A 230 -6.39 6.58 -7.35
CA TYR A 230 -5.44 5.49 -7.51
C TYR A 230 -5.91 4.32 -6.65
N VAL A 231 -5.51 3.11 -7.00
CA VAL A 231 -5.96 1.90 -6.32
C VAL A 231 -4.78 0.99 -5.98
N GLU A 232 -4.90 0.15 -4.97
CA GLU A 232 -4.05 -0.99 -4.76
C GLU A 232 -4.91 -2.25 -4.52
N LEU A 233 -4.34 -3.44 -4.70
CA LEU A 233 -5.09 -4.68 -4.83
C LEU A 233 -4.86 -5.68 -3.70
N SER A 234 -4.16 -5.28 -2.61
CA SER A 234 -3.95 -6.17 -1.48
C SER A 234 -5.28 -6.50 -0.76
N PRO A 235 -5.41 -7.63 -0.13
CA PRO A 235 -4.51 -8.79 -0.17
C PRO A 235 -4.83 -9.78 -1.30
N PHE A 236 -5.48 -9.36 -2.41
CA PHE A 236 -5.99 -10.26 -3.45
C PHE A 236 -4.89 -11.03 -4.18
N GLN A 237 -3.66 -10.49 -4.27
CA GLN A 237 -2.50 -11.20 -4.81
C GLN A 237 -2.16 -12.48 -4.04
N ARG A 238 -2.55 -12.57 -2.76
CA ARG A 238 -2.36 -13.72 -1.89
C ARG A 238 -3.60 -14.61 -1.78
N ILE A 239 -4.76 -14.01 -1.54
CA ILE A 239 -6.00 -14.76 -1.20
C ILE A 239 -6.71 -15.34 -2.42
N LEU A 240 -6.49 -14.78 -3.62
CA LEU A 240 -7.08 -15.32 -4.84
C LEU A 240 -6.15 -16.33 -5.50
N PRO A 241 -6.69 -17.40 -6.13
CA PRO A 241 -5.92 -18.20 -7.06
C PRO A 241 -5.27 -17.32 -8.14
N ARG A 242 -4.00 -17.59 -8.51
CA ARG A 242 -3.20 -16.76 -9.42
C ARG A 242 -3.98 -16.30 -10.66
N GLY A 243 -4.64 -17.21 -11.37
CA GLY A 243 -5.43 -16.86 -12.55
C GLY A 243 -6.64 -15.95 -12.27
N LYS A 244 -7.19 -15.95 -11.04
CA LYS A 244 -8.23 -14.97 -10.66
C LYS A 244 -7.63 -13.60 -10.37
N PHE A 245 -6.47 -13.55 -9.72
CA PHE A 245 -5.75 -12.31 -9.50
C PHE A 245 -5.32 -11.67 -10.83
N HIS A 246 -4.79 -12.48 -11.77
CA HIS A 246 -4.44 -11.98 -13.10
C HIS A 246 -5.66 -11.45 -13.87
N ARG A 247 -6.81 -12.09 -13.78
CA ARG A 247 -8.06 -11.54 -14.37
C ARG A 247 -8.46 -10.21 -13.74
N LEU A 248 -8.36 -10.11 -12.42
CA LEU A 248 -8.59 -8.85 -11.69
C LEU A 248 -7.66 -7.75 -12.23
N LEU A 249 -6.37 -8.01 -12.33
CA LEU A 249 -5.39 -7.05 -12.83
C LEU A 249 -5.63 -6.69 -14.30
N LYS A 250 -5.97 -7.66 -15.13
CA LYS A 250 -6.29 -7.46 -16.54
C LYS A 250 -7.52 -6.57 -16.76
N THR A 251 -8.48 -6.59 -15.84
CA THR A 251 -9.66 -5.70 -15.91
C THR A 251 -9.26 -4.23 -15.86
N PHE A 252 -8.26 -3.85 -15.07
CA PHE A 252 -7.72 -2.48 -15.03
C PHE A 252 -6.94 -2.13 -16.31
N GLN A 253 -6.23 -3.09 -16.90
CA GLN A 253 -5.52 -2.90 -18.17
C GLN A 253 -6.51 -2.66 -19.31
N GLU A 254 -7.54 -3.51 -19.44
CA GLU A 254 -8.59 -3.40 -20.46
C GLU A 254 -9.39 -2.10 -20.35
N ALA A 255 -9.60 -1.61 -19.12
CA ALA A 255 -10.24 -0.31 -18.87
C ALA A 255 -9.32 0.90 -19.11
N GLY A 256 -8.04 0.69 -19.47
CA GLY A 256 -7.08 1.77 -19.73
C GLY A 256 -6.64 2.56 -18.48
N VAL A 257 -6.86 2.02 -17.28
CA VAL A 257 -6.56 2.70 -16.01
C VAL A 257 -5.41 2.07 -15.22
N LEU A 258 -4.68 1.13 -15.82
CA LEU A 258 -3.57 0.42 -15.18
C LEU A 258 -2.47 1.35 -14.65
N SER A 259 -2.28 2.52 -15.27
CA SER A 259 -1.33 3.56 -14.82
C SER A 259 -1.68 4.19 -13.47
N ARG A 260 -2.81 3.79 -12.87
CA ARG A 260 -3.27 4.22 -11.54
C ARG A 260 -3.44 3.05 -10.57
N VAL A 261 -3.00 1.84 -10.95
CA VAL A 261 -2.84 0.70 -10.06
C VAL A 261 -1.46 0.78 -9.41
N MET A 262 -1.40 0.69 -8.09
CA MET A 262 -0.18 0.72 -7.29
C MET A 262 0.01 -0.62 -6.60
N PHE A 263 1.26 -0.93 -6.26
CA PHE A 263 1.59 -2.09 -5.45
C PHE A 263 1.28 -1.80 -3.98
N GLY A 264 0.78 -2.80 -3.26
CA GLY A 264 0.54 -2.78 -1.82
C GLY A 264 0.50 -4.20 -1.29
N THR A 265 0.94 -4.43 -0.04
CA THR A 265 0.99 -5.77 0.55
C THR A 265 -0.07 -6.01 1.62
N ASP A 266 -0.55 -4.99 2.31
CA ASP A 266 -1.38 -5.13 3.53
C ASP A 266 -0.64 -5.92 4.63
N GLY A 267 0.69 -5.76 4.66
CA GLY A 267 1.56 -6.47 5.60
C GLY A 267 1.88 -7.92 5.23
N ASP A 268 1.50 -8.39 4.04
CA ASP A 268 1.82 -9.73 3.53
C ASP A 268 3.28 -9.87 3.06
N ASP A 269 3.67 -11.09 2.70
CA ASP A 269 4.99 -11.42 2.13
C ASP A 269 5.26 -10.65 0.84
N HIS A 270 6.24 -9.74 0.87
CA HIS A 270 6.62 -8.90 -0.26
C HIS A 270 7.09 -9.71 -1.47
N GLY A 271 7.85 -10.79 -1.25
CA GLY A 271 8.36 -11.65 -2.33
C GLY A 271 7.21 -12.31 -3.08
N ALA A 272 6.30 -12.95 -2.35
CA ALA A 272 5.11 -13.60 -2.93
C ALA A 272 4.18 -12.58 -3.60
N ALA A 273 4.04 -11.38 -3.02
CA ALA A 273 3.24 -10.31 -3.61
C ALA A 273 3.87 -9.81 -4.93
N ILE A 274 5.17 -9.52 -4.97
CA ILE A 274 5.88 -9.10 -6.19
C ILE A 274 5.76 -10.18 -7.27
N GLU A 275 5.96 -11.46 -6.92
CA GLU A 275 5.80 -12.57 -7.85
C GLU A 275 4.40 -12.64 -8.46
N ALA A 276 3.37 -12.30 -7.67
CA ALA A 276 2.01 -12.30 -8.16
C ALA A 276 1.78 -11.34 -9.34
N TYR A 277 2.39 -10.17 -9.30
CA TYR A 277 2.35 -9.21 -10.41
C TYR A 277 3.31 -9.59 -11.53
N SER A 278 4.55 -10.00 -11.21
CA SER A 278 5.59 -10.32 -12.19
C SER A 278 5.27 -11.55 -13.04
N SER A 279 4.47 -12.48 -12.52
CA SER A 279 4.01 -13.66 -13.25
C SER A 279 2.83 -13.40 -14.20
N ALA A 280 2.35 -12.15 -14.32
CA ALA A 280 1.30 -11.76 -15.25
C ALA A 280 1.89 -11.49 -16.64
N ASP A 281 1.90 -12.51 -17.51
CA ASP A 281 2.52 -12.53 -18.83
C ASP A 281 1.94 -11.54 -19.85
N PHE A 282 0.77 -10.98 -19.58
CA PHE A 282 0.15 -9.93 -20.37
C PHE A 282 0.65 -8.52 -20.06
N LEU A 283 1.40 -8.33 -18.96
CA LEU A 283 2.00 -7.05 -18.62
C LEU A 283 3.32 -6.85 -19.37
N SER A 284 3.49 -5.70 -19.99
CA SER A 284 4.81 -5.25 -20.43
C SER A 284 5.69 -4.89 -19.22
N GLU A 285 7.02 -4.92 -19.40
CA GLU A 285 7.98 -4.49 -18.37
C GLU A 285 7.63 -3.07 -17.84
N ARG A 286 7.28 -2.16 -18.73
CA ARG A 286 6.90 -0.78 -18.36
C ARG A 286 5.63 -0.72 -17.51
N GLU A 287 4.64 -1.57 -17.77
CA GLU A 287 3.42 -1.65 -16.97
C GLU A 287 3.71 -2.24 -15.60
N LEU A 288 4.53 -3.29 -15.53
CA LEU A 288 4.98 -3.89 -14.28
C LEU A 288 5.77 -2.89 -13.42
N GLU A 289 6.77 -2.20 -14.00
CA GLU A 289 7.47 -1.10 -13.33
C GLU A 289 6.51 0.01 -12.88
N GLY A 290 5.51 0.31 -13.69
CA GLY A 290 4.45 1.25 -13.36
C GLY A 290 3.76 0.87 -12.06
N ILE A 291 3.29 -0.35 -11.95
CA ILE A 291 2.58 -0.88 -10.77
C ILE A 291 3.50 -0.94 -9.56
N LEU A 292 4.70 -1.51 -9.71
CA LEU A 292 5.61 -1.75 -8.59
C LEU A 292 6.19 -0.45 -8.00
N CYS A 293 6.38 0.61 -8.82
CA CYS A 293 7.01 1.85 -8.35
C CYS A 293 6.40 3.12 -8.92
N ARG A 294 6.44 3.33 -10.24
CA ARG A 294 6.26 4.65 -10.86
C ARG A 294 4.88 5.26 -10.68
N ASN A 295 3.82 4.45 -10.55
CA ASN A 295 2.46 4.94 -10.31
C ASN A 295 2.35 5.53 -8.90
N ALA A 296 2.88 4.83 -7.90
CA ALA A 296 2.96 5.29 -6.53
C ALA A 296 3.85 6.53 -6.40
N ALA A 297 5.01 6.54 -7.02
CA ALA A 297 5.93 7.69 -7.04
C ALA A 297 5.26 8.96 -7.61
N ARG A 298 4.44 8.81 -8.67
CA ARG A 298 3.64 9.90 -9.24
C ARG A 298 2.55 10.38 -8.28
N PHE A 299 1.84 9.45 -7.67
CA PHE A 299 0.78 9.73 -6.69
C PHE A 299 1.33 10.47 -5.47
N LEU A 300 2.47 10.04 -4.95
CA LEU A 300 3.15 10.61 -3.78
C LEU A 300 3.98 11.87 -4.11
N ARG A 301 4.17 12.20 -5.40
CA ARG A 301 5.10 13.25 -5.88
C ARG A 301 6.57 13.00 -5.50
N ARG A 302 6.99 11.74 -5.52
CA ARG A 302 8.34 11.26 -5.18
C ARG A 302 8.94 10.53 -6.39
N ARG A 303 9.02 11.24 -7.54
CA ARG A 303 9.44 10.65 -8.82
C ARG A 303 10.87 10.12 -8.82
N ASP A 304 11.72 10.69 -8.02
CA ASP A 304 13.10 10.28 -7.74
C ASP A 304 13.22 8.93 -7.05
N ALA A 305 12.18 8.46 -6.40
CA ALA A 305 12.21 7.21 -5.63
C ALA A 305 12.37 5.94 -6.48
N CYS A 306 12.11 6.01 -7.78
CA CYS A 306 12.21 4.87 -8.70
C CYS A 306 13.42 4.93 -9.65
N GLU A 307 14.40 5.81 -9.38
CA GLU A 307 15.60 6.01 -10.20
C GLU A 307 16.83 5.23 -9.73
#